data_5bf39b3e9d16f3cb266a44f24dcbafb0
#
_entry.id   5bf39b3e9d16f3cb266a44f24dcbafb0
#
_cell.length_a   1.000
_cell.length_b   1.000
_cell.length_c   1.000
_cell.angle_alpha   90.00
_cell.angle_beta   90.00
_cell.angle_gamma   90.00
#
_symmetry.space_group_name_H-M   'P 1'
#
loop_
_entity.id
_entity.type
_entity.pdbx_description
1 polymer ?
#
loop_
_entity_poly.entity_id
_entity_poly.type
_entity_poly.pdbx_seq_one_letter_code
_entity_poly.pdbx_strand_id
1 'polypeptide(L)'
;MRRFFFTTFLFLAIHSTSTADCDTSEVELWGECYALTVTNISLANSGLTGPIPPEIGLFENLINLKLGLNDLSGSIPPEIGNLDSLETLELYYNNLSGSIPDELWGLTKLRQLRLQKNQLTGDIPSQLGDLTGLTHLYLYGNQFTGPIPSEIGNLSNIVKLHLNNNQFSGLIPESLCDINFHFYNPYLFDISGNQLI
;
A
#
# COMPACT_ATOMS: atom_id res chain seq x y z
N MET A 1 21.70 -17.86 46.88
CA MET A 1 21.27 -18.61 45.69
C MET A 1 19.91 -18.09 45.26
N ARG A 2 19.89 -17.22 44.24
CA ARG A 2 18.65 -16.69 43.63
C ARG A 2 18.34 -17.57 42.41
N ARG A 3 17.22 -18.27 42.45
CA ARG A 3 16.67 -19.03 41.34
C ARG A 3 15.94 -18.07 40.42
N PHE A 4 16.46 -17.93 39.15
CA PHE A 4 15.71 -17.30 38.08
C PHE A 4 14.67 -18.29 37.54
N PHE A 5 13.39 -17.94 37.66
CA PHE A 5 12.33 -18.62 36.95
C PHE A 5 12.20 -17.97 35.58
N PHE A 6 12.54 -18.70 34.51
CA PHE A 6 12.14 -18.40 33.16
C PHE A 6 10.65 -18.74 33.03
N THR A 7 9.79 -17.75 33.00
CA THR A 7 8.40 -17.92 32.59
C THR A 7 8.35 -17.78 31.09
N THR A 8 8.24 -18.90 30.38
CA THR A 8 7.81 -18.96 28.97
C THR A 8 6.38 -18.42 28.90
N PHE A 9 6.22 -17.21 28.35
CA PHE A 9 4.91 -16.70 27.98
C PHE A 9 4.43 -17.45 26.74
N LEU A 10 3.56 -18.42 26.97
CA LEU A 10 2.73 -19.03 25.95
C LEU A 10 1.63 -18.00 25.62
N PHE A 11 1.76 -17.31 24.48
CA PHE A 11 0.68 -16.50 23.92
C PHE A 11 -0.46 -17.43 23.50
N LEU A 12 -1.38 -17.71 24.42
CA LEU A 12 -2.71 -18.14 24.04
C LEU A 12 -3.39 -16.92 23.40
N ALA A 13 -3.64 -16.99 22.10
CA ALA A 13 -4.55 -16.09 21.41
C ALA A 13 -5.95 -16.29 22.00
N ILE A 14 -6.26 -15.55 23.04
CA ILE A 14 -7.64 -15.41 23.53
C ILE A 14 -8.29 -14.46 22.53
N HIS A 15 -9.10 -14.98 21.63
CA HIS A 15 -10.09 -14.21 20.87
C HIS A 15 -11.12 -13.70 21.89
N SER A 16 -10.78 -12.66 22.62
CA SER A 16 -11.80 -11.89 23.33
C SER A 16 -12.44 -10.98 22.28
N THR A 17 -13.69 -11.19 21.97
CA THR A 17 -14.58 -10.25 21.28
C THR A 17 -14.90 -9.09 22.25
N SER A 18 -13.90 -8.41 22.74
CA SER A 18 -14.05 -7.13 23.40
C SER A 18 -13.82 -6.08 22.32
N THR A 19 -14.88 -5.50 21.79
CA THR A 19 -14.81 -4.21 21.12
C THR A 19 -14.07 -3.27 22.09
N ALA A 20 -12.95 -2.69 21.65
CA ALA A 20 -12.30 -1.65 22.42
C ALA A 20 -13.32 -0.54 22.61
N ASP A 21 -13.56 -0.12 23.84
CA ASP A 21 -14.53 0.96 24.13
C ASP A 21 -13.80 2.29 23.95
N CYS A 22 -13.57 2.66 22.65
CA CYS A 22 -12.89 3.88 22.27
C CYS A 22 -13.74 5.10 22.62
N ASP A 23 -13.11 6.17 23.05
CA ASP A 23 -13.83 7.41 23.29
C ASP A 23 -14.27 8.09 21.95
N THR A 24 -15.05 9.17 22.05
CA THR A 24 -15.61 9.84 20.86
C THR A 24 -14.59 10.52 19.95
N SER A 25 -13.33 10.61 20.39
CA SER A 25 -12.20 11.20 19.63
C SER A 25 -11.26 10.14 19.04
N GLU A 26 -11.62 8.87 19.18
CA GLU A 26 -10.83 7.72 18.77
C GLU A 26 -11.60 6.80 17.83
N VAL A 27 -10.88 6.01 17.06
CA VAL A 27 -11.40 4.99 16.15
C VAL A 27 -10.73 3.66 16.45
N GLU A 28 -11.53 2.61 16.56
CA GLU A 28 -11.02 1.26 16.71
C GLU A 28 -10.52 0.72 15.35
N LEU A 29 -9.27 0.28 15.34
CA LEU A 29 -8.68 -0.48 14.23
C LEU A 29 -8.02 -1.73 14.81
N TRP A 30 -8.43 -2.90 14.35
CA TRP A 30 -7.86 -4.20 14.76
C TRP A 30 -7.78 -4.40 16.28
N GLY A 31 -8.78 -3.91 17.03
CA GLY A 31 -8.89 -4.06 18.48
C GLY A 31 -8.12 -3.03 19.31
N GLU A 32 -7.53 -2.02 18.68
CA GLU A 32 -6.82 -0.92 19.33
C GLU A 32 -7.46 0.42 18.97
N CYS A 33 -7.52 1.36 19.93
CA CYS A 33 -8.06 2.70 19.73
C CYS A 33 -6.99 3.68 19.28
N TYR A 34 -7.29 4.43 18.22
CA TYR A 34 -6.41 5.45 17.65
C TYR A 34 -7.10 6.82 17.65
N ALA A 35 -6.44 7.82 18.21
CA ALA A 35 -6.95 9.18 18.15
C ALA A 35 -7.06 9.69 16.70
N LEU A 36 -8.16 10.36 16.33
CA LEU A 36 -8.37 10.91 14.98
C LEU A 36 -7.30 11.91 14.53
N THR A 37 -6.50 12.41 15.46
CA THR A 37 -5.41 13.37 15.20
C THR A 37 -4.07 12.73 14.85
N VAL A 38 -3.98 11.38 14.83
CA VAL A 38 -2.71 10.71 14.52
C VAL A 38 -2.25 11.01 13.09
N THR A 39 -0.96 11.18 12.93
CA THR A 39 -0.32 11.39 11.62
C THR A 39 0.42 10.16 11.11
N ASN A 40 0.61 9.16 11.98
CA ASN A 40 1.32 7.93 11.65
C ASN A 40 0.64 6.72 12.26
N ILE A 41 0.32 5.73 11.42
CA ILE A 41 -0.07 4.37 11.83
C ILE A 41 0.97 3.42 11.23
N SER A 42 1.76 2.77 12.09
CA SER A 42 2.83 1.86 11.69
C SER A 42 2.67 0.52 12.39
N LEU A 43 2.00 -0.41 11.71
CA LEU A 43 1.67 -1.76 12.16
C LEU A 43 2.27 -2.81 11.20
N ALA A 44 3.43 -2.52 10.63
CA ALA A 44 4.13 -3.49 9.79
C ALA A 44 4.60 -4.69 10.63
N ASN A 45 4.39 -5.91 10.09
CA ASN A 45 4.77 -7.17 10.76
C ASN A 45 4.16 -7.32 12.18
N SER A 46 2.87 -6.97 12.31
CA SER A 46 2.13 -7.01 13.58
C SER A 46 1.14 -8.17 13.67
N GLY A 47 1.13 -9.07 12.68
CA GLY A 47 0.22 -10.22 12.65
C GLY A 47 -1.24 -9.84 12.38
N LEU A 48 -1.49 -8.69 11.76
CA LEU A 48 -2.83 -8.25 11.40
C LEU A 48 -3.46 -9.22 10.38
N THR A 49 -4.75 -9.52 10.56
CA THR A 49 -5.54 -10.39 9.70
C THR A 49 -6.86 -9.74 9.31
N GLY A 50 -7.55 -10.31 8.31
CA GLY A 50 -8.84 -9.79 7.86
C GLY A 50 -8.72 -8.56 6.96
N PRO A 51 -9.83 -7.85 6.70
CA PRO A 51 -9.85 -6.69 5.81
C PRO A 51 -9.23 -5.45 6.46
N ILE A 52 -8.82 -4.50 5.62
CA ILE A 52 -8.54 -3.13 6.09
C ILE A 52 -9.88 -2.49 6.40
N PRO A 53 -10.11 -2.03 7.65
CA PRO A 53 -11.38 -1.43 8.02
C PRO A 53 -11.62 -0.12 7.24
N PRO A 54 -12.85 0.14 6.72
CA PRO A 54 -13.17 1.39 6.04
C PRO A 54 -13.04 2.62 6.96
N GLU A 55 -13.10 2.43 8.26
CA GLU A 55 -12.87 3.45 9.28
C GLU A 55 -11.46 4.08 9.19
N ILE A 56 -10.51 3.44 8.46
CA ILE A 56 -9.21 4.03 8.15
C ILE A 56 -9.32 5.40 7.48
N GLY A 57 -10.39 5.61 6.69
CA GLY A 57 -10.66 6.87 6.01
C GLY A 57 -11.05 8.05 6.91
N LEU A 58 -11.23 7.82 8.21
CA LEU A 58 -11.55 8.87 9.18
C LEU A 58 -10.30 9.65 9.66
N PHE A 59 -9.10 9.17 9.35
CA PHE A 59 -7.85 9.77 9.78
C PHE A 59 -7.33 10.83 8.79
N GLU A 60 -8.06 11.92 8.60
CA GLU A 60 -7.77 12.96 7.59
C GLU A 60 -6.37 13.58 7.72
N ASN A 61 -5.77 13.51 8.91
CA ASN A 61 -4.42 14.03 9.18
C ASN A 61 -3.30 12.99 8.96
N LEU A 62 -3.64 11.78 8.52
CA LEU A 62 -2.67 10.69 8.40
C LEU A 62 -1.69 10.97 7.25
N ILE A 63 -0.40 10.96 7.58
CA ILE A 63 0.71 11.16 6.65
C ILE A 63 1.31 9.81 6.24
N ASN A 64 1.42 8.89 7.19
CA ASN A 64 2.02 7.58 6.93
C ASN A 64 1.11 6.45 7.41
N LEU A 65 0.76 5.55 6.49
CA LEU A 65 0.06 4.30 6.77
C LEU A 65 0.93 3.13 6.34
N LYS A 66 1.43 2.35 7.32
CA LYS A 66 2.35 1.23 7.10
C LYS A 66 1.77 -0.05 7.70
N LEU A 67 1.22 -0.88 6.83
CA LEU A 67 0.58 -2.16 7.16
C LEU A 67 1.25 -3.36 6.46
N GLY A 68 2.45 -3.17 5.94
CA GLY A 68 3.18 -4.22 5.22
C GLY A 68 3.55 -5.42 6.09
N LEU A 69 3.79 -6.59 5.46
CA LEU A 69 4.21 -7.82 6.15
C LEU A 69 3.17 -8.31 7.19
N ASN A 70 1.91 -8.37 6.78
CA ASN A 70 0.80 -8.90 7.58
C ASN A 70 0.02 -9.96 6.78
N ASP A 71 -1.09 -10.44 7.32
CA ASP A 71 -2.01 -11.38 6.66
C ASP A 71 -3.34 -10.70 6.30
N LEU A 72 -3.31 -9.40 5.99
CA LEU A 72 -4.50 -8.65 5.59
C LEU A 72 -5.07 -9.19 4.27
N SER A 73 -6.39 -9.23 4.16
CA SER A 73 -7.12 -9.81 3.04
C SER A 73 -8.29 -8.93 2.58
N GLY A 74 -8.99 -9.32 1.50
CA GLY A 74 -10.04 -8.50 0.92
C GLY A 74 -9.49 -7.37 0.06
N SER A 75 -10.32 -6.40 -0.28
CA SER A 75 -9.95 -5.25 -1.11
C SER A 75 -9.37 -4.09 -0.28
N ILE A 76 -8.62 -3.23 -0.93
CA ILE A 76 -8.30 -1.90 -0.39
C ILE A 76 -9.61 -1.10 -0.37
N PRO A 77 -10.05 -0.58 0.80
CA PRO A 77 -11.30 0.15 0.88
C PRO A 77 -11.22 1.49 0.16
N PRO A 78 -12.29 1.94 -0.55
CA PRO A 78 -12.30 3.22 -1.25
C PRO A 78 -12.12 4.42 -0.30
N GLU A 79 -12.46 4.27 0.97
CA GLU A 79 -12.26 5.27 2.02
C GLU A 79 -10.79 5.65 2.23
N ILE A 80 -9.84 4.85 1.70
CA ILE A 80 -8.42 5.22 1.66
C ILE A 80 -8.21 6.56 0.94
N GLY A 81 -9.09 6.89 -0.04
CA GLY A 81 -9.06 8.14 -0.77
C GLY A 81 -9.39 9.38 0.07
N ASN A 82 -9.93 9.22 1.28
CA ASN A 82 -10.21 10.33 2.19
C ASN A 82 -8.96 10.82 2.94
N LEU A 83 -7.82 10.14 2.77
CA LEU A 83 -6.57 10.46 3.46
C LEU A 83 -5.79 11.57 2.73
N ASP A 84 -6.37 12.75 2.59
CA ASP A 84 -5.84 13.89 1.82
C ASP A 84 -4.41 14.34 2.22
N SER A 85 -3.95 13.92 3.40
CA SER A 85 -2.61 14.23 3.89
C SER A 85 -1.58 13.10 3.67
N LEU A 86 -2.00 11.98 3.05
CA LEU A 86 -1.17 10.79 2.94
C LEU A 86 0.02 10.99 1.99
N GLU A 87 1.23 10.77 2.50
CA GLU A 87 2.47 10.76 1.73
C GLU A 87 3.03 9.35 1.53
N THR A 88 2.78 8.44 2.48
CA THR A 88 3.29 7.06 2.41
C THR A 88 2.17 6.06 2.65
N LEU A 89 1.96 5.17 1.66
CA LEU A 89 1.07 4.00 1.78
C LEU A 89 1.87 2.71 1.55
N GLU A 90 2.02 1.90 2.58
CA GLU A 90 2.75 0.63 2.54
C GLU A 90 1.82 -0.53 2.93
N LEU A 91 1.36 -1.30 1.94
CA LEU A 91 0.48 -2.47 2.10
C LEU A 91 1.15 -3.76 1.57
N TYR A 92 2.46 -3.73 1.32
CA TYR A 92 3.22 -4.80 0.69
C TYR A 92 3.24 -6.10 1.53
N TYR A 93 3.40 -7.26 0.85
CA TYR A 93 3.42 -8.59 1.47
C TYR A 93 2.20 -8.80 2.38
N ASN A 94 1.02 -8.83 1.75
CA ASN A 94 -0.27 -9.17 2.33
C ASN A 94 -1.04 -10.11 1.38
N ASN A 95 -2.30 -10.39 1.68
CA ASN A 95 -3.21 -11.19 0.86
C ASN A 95 -4.32 -10.34 0.24
N LEU A 96 -4.06 -9.04 0.01
CA LEU A 96 -5.04 -8.10 -0.55
C LEU A 96 -5.37 -8.47 -2.00
N SER A 97 -6.64 -8.34 -2.38
CA SER A 97 -7.18 -8.72 -3.69
C SER A 97 -8.11 -7.64 -4.26
N GLY A 98 -8.63 -7.85 -5.47
CA GLY A 98 -9.44 -6.86 -6.17
C GLY A 98 -8.59 -5.75 -6.79
N SER A 99 -9.22 -4.73 -7.35
CA SER A 99 -8.55 -3.58 -7.96
C SER A 99 -8.13 -2.54 -6.92
N ILE A 100 -7.18 -1.70 -7.30
CA ILE A 100 -6.91 -0.45 -6.56
C ILE A 100 -8.16 0.44 -6.74
N PRO A 101 -8.74 1.00 -5.65
CA PRO A 101 -9.89 1.87 -5.75
C PRO A 101 -9.55 3.19 -6.46
N ASP A 102 -10.49 3.69 -7.25
CA ASP A 102 -10.28 4.92 -8.05
C ASP A 102 -9.97 6.14 -7.17
N GLU A 103 -10.49 6.15 -5.96
CA GLU A 103 -10.29 7.22 -4.97
C GLU A 103 -8.83 7.36 -4.55
N LEU A 104 -8.04 6.27 -4.59
CA LEU A 104 -6.61 6.31 -4.27
C LEU A 104 -5.84 7.23 -5.20
N TRP A 105 -6.23 7.29 -6.47
CA TRP A 105 -5.54 8.11 -7.46
C TRP A 105 -5.73 9.62 -7.26
N GLY A 106 -6.66 10.03 -6.37
CA GLY A 106 -6.83 11.40 -5.90
C GLY A 106 -5.81 11.88 -4.87
N LEU A 107 -5.01 10.98 -4.30
CA LEU A 107 -4.06 11.30 -3.22
C LEU A 107 -2.79 11.99 -3.73
N THR A 108 -2.91 13.21 -4.22
CA THR A 108 -1.83 13.94 -4.93
C THR A 108 -0.60 14.27 -4.07
N LYS A 109 -0.69 14.16 -2.73
CA LYS A 109 0.47 14.30 -1.85
C LYS A 109 1.31 13.03 -1.74
N LEU A 110 0.86 11.90 -2.34
CA LEU A 110 1.51 10.62 -2.21
C LEU A 110 2.93 10.65 -2.82
N ARG A 111 3.90 10.20 -2.03
CA ARG A 111 5.32 10.08 -2.40
C ARG A 111 5.77 8.64 -2.53
N GLN A 112 5.17 7.74 -1.73
CA GLN A 112 5.50 6.32 -1.75
C GLN A 112 4.22 5.48 -1.78
N LEU A 113 4.08 4.67 -2.83
CA LEU A 113 3.02 3.67 -2.97
C LEU A 113 3.64 2.28 -3.09
N ARG A 114 3.48 1.46 -2.06
CA ARG A 114 4.06 0.12 -1.96
C ARG A 114 2.97 -0.93 -1.79
N LEU A 115 2.56 -1.53 -2.89
CA LEU A 115 1.50 -2.55 -2.96
C LEU A 115 2.03 -3.92 -3.39
N GLN A 116 3.35 -4.08 -3.53
CA GLN A 116 3.98 -5.30 -4.05
C GLN A 116 3.68 -6.54 -3.20
N LYS A 117 3.66 -7.71 -3.89
CA LYS A 117 3.44 -9.01 -3.24
C LYS A 117 2.09 -9.08 -2.53
N ASN A 118 1.04 -8.91 -3.33
CA ASN A 118 -0.37 -9.10 -3.01
C ASN A 118 -1.03 -9.93 -4.11
N GLN A 119 -2.35 -9.94 -4.15
CA GLN A 119 -3.17 -10.58 -5.18
C GLN A 119 -4.04 -9.55 -5.91
N LEU A 120 -3.56 -8.29 -6.01
CA LEU A 120 -4.28 -7.20 -6.63
C LEU A 120 -4.41 -7.41 -8.14
N THR A 121 -5.54 -7.00 -8.70
CA THR A 121 -5.95 -7.21 -10.09
C THR A 121 -6.38 -5.89 -10.74
N GLY A 122 -6.85 -5.96 -11.99
CA GLY A 122 -7.36 -4.80 -12.73
C GLY A 122 -6.25 -4.04 -13.43
N ASP A 123 -6.63 -2.97 -14.10
CA ASP A 123 -5.74 -2.13 -14.89
C ASP A 123 -5.29 -0.91 -14.08
N ILE A 124 -4.16 -0.34 -14.43
CA ILE A 124 -3.69 0.92 -13.87
C ILE A 124 -4.22 2.06 -14.76
N PRO A 125 -5.05 2.95 -14.21
CA PRO A 125 -5.68 3.99 -15.01
C PRO A 125 -4.72 5.16 -15.29
N SER A 126 -5.09 6.03 -16.24
CA SER A 126 -4.32 7.24 -16.60
C SER A 126 -4.15 8.22 -15.43
N GLN A 127 -5.06 8.21 -14.46
CA GLN A 127 -5.00 9.01 -13.24
C GLN A 127 -3.75 8.75 -12.39
N LEU A 128 -3.04 7.63 -12.61
CA LEU A 128 -1.71 7.43 -12.04
C LEU A 128 -0.79 8.63 -12.32
N GLY A 129 -0.91 9.26 -13.49
CA GLY A 129 -0.12 10.42 -13.90
C GLY A 129 -0.38 11.69 -13.07
N ASP A 130 -1.47 11.75 -12.31
CA ASP A 130 -1.80 12.89 -11.44
C ASP A 130 -0.98 12.87 -10.14
N LEU A 131 -0.37 11.72 -9.81
CA LEU A 131 0.47 11.55 -8.63
C LEU A 131 1.89 12.09 -8.86
N THR A 132 2.03 13.30 -9.35
CA THR A 132 3.30 13.90 -9.79
C THR A 132 4.36 14.02 -8.68
N GLY A 133 3.94 13.96 -7.41
CA GLY A 133 4.84 13.92 -6.24
C GLY A 133 5.46 12.54 -5.97
N LEU A 134 5.03 11.50 -6.70
CA LEU A 134 5.43 10.12 -6.43
C LEU A 134 6.91 9.90 -6.74
N THR A 135 7.63 9.36 -5.75
CA THR A 135 9.05 9.01 -5.84
C THR A 135 9.30 7.51 -5.90
N HIS A 136 8.40 6.72 -5.31
CA HIS A 136 8.53 5.27 -5.24
C HIS A 136 7.19 4.61 -5.56
N LEU A 137 7.14 3.82 -6.64
CA LEU A 137 6.00 3.01 -7.04
C LEU A 137 6.40 1.55 -7.13
N TYR A 138 5.89 0.72 -6.22
CA TYR A 138 6.13 -0.72 -6.20
C TYR A 138 4.81 -1.48 -6.33
N LEU A 139 4.55 -2.01 -7.50
CA LEU A 139 3.37 -2.81 -7.83
C LEU A 139 3.71 -4.27 -8.15
N TYR A 140 5.00 -4.65 -8.09
CA TYR A 140 5.47 -5.95 -8.54
C TYR A 140 4.86 -7.13 -7.78
N GLY A 141 4.76 -8.27 -8.47
CA GLY A 141 4.27 -9.50 -7.85
C GLY A 141 2.80 -9.42 -7.45
N ASN A 142 1.98 -8.90 -8.37
CA ASN A 142 0.52 -8.87 -8.32
C ASN A 142 -0.06 -9.51 -9.60
N GLN A 143 -1.31 -9.23 -9.91
CA GLN A 143 -2.03 -9.72 -11.08
C GLN A 143 -2.61 -8.57 -11.91
N PHE A 144 -1.94 -7.41 -11.94
CA PHE A 144 -2.37 -6.26 -12.74
C PHE A 144 -2.34 -6.59 -14.23
N THR A 145 -3.36 -6.13 -14.97
CA THR A 145 -3.60 -6.39 -16.39
C THR A 145 -3.53 -5.10 -17.21
N GLY A 146 -3.87 -5.20 -18.50
CA GLY A 146 -3.96 -4.04 -19.39
C GLY A 146 -2.61 -3.40 -19.73
N PRO A 147 -2.64 -2.26 -20.45
CA PRO A 147 -1.44 -1.53 -20.80
C PRO A 147 -0.88 -0.72 -19.63
N ILE A 148 0.41 -0.48 -19.63
CA ILE A 148 0.99 0.57 -18.78
C ILE A 148 0.52 1.92 -19.37
N PRO A 149 -0.16 2.80 -18.57
CA PRO A 149 -0.66 4.06 -19.09
C PRO A 149 0.48 5.00 -19.50
N SER A 150 0.31 5.71 -20.62
CA SER A 150 1.31 6.69 -21.10
C SER A 150 1.56 7.82 -20.11
N GLU A 151 0.57 8.13 -19.28
CA GLU A 151 0.62 9.16 -18.23
C GLU A 151 1.63 8.84 -17.12
N ILE A 152 2.17 7.62 -17.09
CA ILE A 152 3.30 7.25 -16.22
C ILE A 152 4.52 8.17 -16.46
N GLY A 153 4.67 8.71 -17.68
CA GLY A 153 5.70 9.70 -18.01
C GLY A 153 5.57 11.02 -17.24
N ASN A 154 4.38 11.33 -16.69
CA ASN A 154 4.15 12.53 -15.88
C ASN A 154 4.79 12.44 -14.49
N LEU A 155 5.22 11.25 -14.07
CA LEU A 155 5.84 11.02 -12.77
C LEU A 155 7.30 11.52 -12.74
N SER A 156 7.49 12.82 -12.95
CA SER A 156 8.82 13.44 -13.10
C SER A 156 9.73 13.31 -11.87
N ASN A 157 9.17 13.01 -10.70
CA ASN A 157 9.90 12.84 -9.45
C ASN A 157 10.21 11.36 -9.12
N ILE A 158 9.81 10.42 -9.98
CA ILE A 158 9.96 9.00 -9.70
C ILE A 158 11.44 8.58 -9.67
N VAL A 159 11.84 7.92 -8.61
CA VAL A 159 13.18 7.38 -8.40
C VAL A 159 13.19 5.86 -8.55
N LYS A 160 12.09 5.21 -8.12
CA LYS A 160 11.94 3.75 -8.20
C LYS A 160 10.59 3.37 -8.77
N LEU A 161 10.62 2.59 -9.85
CA LEU A 161 9.45 2.08 -10.55
C LEU A 161 9.60 0.58 -10.76
N HIS A 162 8.84 -0.22 -10.02
CA HIS A 162 8.85 -1.67 -10.09
C HIS A 162 7.44 -2.20 -10.41
N LEU A 163 7.24 -2.59 -11.66
CA LEU A 163 5.98 -3.16 -12.19
C LEU A 163 6.12 -4.63 -12.56
N ASN A 164 7.28 -5.22 -12.31
CA ASN A 164 7.65 -6.56 -12.73
C ASN A 164 6.76 -7.66 -12.11
N ASN A 165 6.70 -8.83 -12.78
CA ASN A 165 5.90 -9.97 -12.34
C ASN A 165 4.42 -9.62 -12.12
N ASN A 166 3.79 -9.11 -13.18
CA ASN A 166 2.36 -8.86 -13.35
C ASN A 166 1.89 -9.45 -14.69
N GLN A 167 0.72 -9.04 -15.15
CA GLN A 167 0.14 -9.44 -16.44
C GLN A 167 -0.07 -8.22 -17.35
N PHE A 168 0.73 -7.16 -17.20
CA PHE A 168 0.69 -6.00 -18.11
C PHE A 168 0.97 -6.43 -19.54
N SER A 169 0.26 -5.83 -20.50
CA SER A 169 0.31 -6.17 -21.91
C SER A 169 0.37 -4.93 -22.79
N GLY A 170 0.55 -5.13 -24.11
CA GLY A 170 0.64 -4.03 -25.06
C GLY A 170 2.03 -3.42 -25.15
N LEU A 171 2.11 -2.26 -25.76
CA LEU A 171 3.38 -1.56 -26.00
C LEU A 171 3.91 -0.90 -24.73
N ILE A 172 5.22 -0.89 -24.59
CA ILE A 172 5.89 -0.08 -23.57
C ILE A 172 5.71 1.40 -23.96
N PRO A 173 5.13 2.25 -23.08
CA PRO A 173 4.92 3.65 -23.40
C PRO A 173 6.23 4.39 -23.69
N GLU A 174 6.29 5.14 -24.78
CA GLU A 174 7.46 5.98 -25.12
C GLU A 174 7.75 7.02 -24.02
N SER A 175 6.70 7.49 -23.33
CA SER A 175 6.80 8.43 -22.22
C SER A 175 7.65 7.94 -21.03
N LEU A 176 7.89 6.65 -20.92
CA LEU A 176 8.87 6.12 -19.95
C LEU A 176 10.28 6.63 -20.24
N CYS A 177 10.61 6.94 -21.50
CA CYS A 177 11.90 7.52 -21.87
C CYS A 177 12.07 8.96 -21.37
N ASP A 178 10.97 9.66 -21.06
CA ASP A 178 10.99 11.03 -20.53
C ASP A 178 11.38 11.06 -19.06
N ILE A 179 11.27 9.91 -18.39
CA ILE A 179 11.67 9.75 -16.99
C ILE A 179 13.19 9.52 -16.96
N ASN A 180 13.90 10.32 -16.17
CA ASN A 180 15.37 10.25 -16.07
C ASN A 180 15.83 9.04 -15.25
N PHE A 181 15.45 7.82 -15.67
CA PHE A 181 15.93 6.59 -15.06
C PHE A 181 17.31 6.21 -15.59
N HIS A 182 18.12 5.62 -14.72
CA HIS A 182 19.18 4.73 -15.17
C HIS A 182 18.56 3.35 -15.50
N PHE A 183 17.98 3.20 -16.70
CA PHE A 183 17.25 2.00 -17.15
C PHE A 183 18.00 0.68 -16.99
N TYR A 184 19.32 0.71 -16.92
CA TYR A 184 20.16 -0.47 -16.70
C TYR A 184 20.31 -0.85 -15.21
N ASN A 185 19.67 -0.12 -14.29
CA ASN A 185 19.73 -0.44 -12.88
C ASN A 185 18.41 -1.08 -12.40
N PRO A 186 18.35 -2.42 -12.28
CA PRO A 186 17.13 -3.12 -11.88
C PRO A 186 16.68 -2.80 -10.45
N TYR A 187 17.52 -2.14 -9.65
CA TYR A 187 17.13 -1.64 -8.33
C TYR A 187 16.29 -0.35 -8.40
N LEU A 188 16.27 0.31 -9.56
CA LEU A 188 15.52 1.58 -9.76
C LEU A 188 14.32 1.38 -10.67
N PHE A 189 14.46 0.53 -11.71
CA PHE A 189 13.45 0.30 -12.73
C PHE A 189 13.38 -1.17 -13.09
N ASP A 190 12.19 -1.77 -13.00
CA ASP A 190 11.94 -3.14 -13.46
C ASP A 190 10.49 -3.31 -13.93
N ILE A 191 10.32 -3.74 -15.19
CA ILE A 191 9.04 -4.09 -15.82
C ILE A 191 9.02 -5.53 -16.35
N SER A 192 10.02 -6.33 -15.99
CA SER A 192 10.16 -7.71 -16.45
C SER A 192 9.04 -8.64 -15.97
N GLY A 193 8.92 -9.83 -16.55
CA GLY A 193 7.90 -10.79 -16.14
C GLY A 193 6.45 -10.32 -16.40
N ASN A 194 6.24 -9.56 -17.47
CA ASN A 194 4.96 -9.13 -18.00
C ASN A 194 4.78 -9.64 -19.43
N GLN A 195 3.68 -9.28 -20.10
CA GLN A 195 3.33 -9.64 -21.49
C GLN A 195 3.53 -8.44 -22.43
N LEU A 196 4.49 -7.57 -22.16
CA LEU A 196 4.78 -6.35 -22.90
C LEU A 196 5.47 -6.66 -24.25
N ILE A 197 5.26 -5.79 -25.24
CA ILE A 197 5.78 -5.88 -26.61
C ILE A 197 6.74 -4.72 -26.87
#